data_66958ee30927c0a1c3e57d257fd4f326
#
_entry.id   66958ee30927c0a1c3e57d257fd4f326
#
_cell.length_a   1.000
_cell.length_b   1.000
_cell.length_c   1.000
_cell.angle_alpha   90.00
_cell.angle_beta   90.00
_cell.angle_gamma   90.00
#
_symmetry.space_group_name_H-M   'P 1'
#
loop_
_entity.id
_entity.type
_entity.pdbx_description
1 polymer ?
#
loop_
_entity_poly.entity_id
_entity_poly.type
_entity_poly.pdbx_seq_one_letter_code
_entity_poly.pdbx_strand_id
1 'polypeptide(L)'
;MHAEDDVRMTAAFHDVHEVFLARAAAGARVAKHGNRSVSSSCGSADVLEAAGVNLDLSAEQVARCVESIGVGFLFAPKHHSAMRHAIGPRKEMGVRTLFNLLGPLTNPAGAPNQVLGVFSAQWLEPLATVLGKLGSEHVLVVHADDGLDEISIGSATQ
;
A
#
# COMPACT_ATOMS: atom_id res chain seq x y z
N MET A 1 -25.60 -16.19 4.22
CA MET A 1 -24.37 -15.65 3.65
C MET A 1 -23.68 -14.92 4.80
N HIS A 2 -22.69 -15.56 5.40
CA HIS A 2 -22.15 -15.18 6.71
C HIS A 2 -21.08 -14.08 6.57
N ALA A 3 -20.97 -13.22 7.58
CA ALA A 3 -19.99 -12.12 7.67
C ALA A 3 -18.51 -12.57 7.54
N GLU A 4 -18.23 -13.84 7.68
CA GLU A 4 -16.88 -14.42 7.54
C GLU A 4 -16.39 -14.49 6.09
N ASP A 5 -17.29 -14.60 5.10
CA ASP A 5 -16.90 -14.62 3.68
C ASP A 5 -16.56 -13.21 3.15
N ASP A 6 -17.01 -12.17 3.84
CA ASP A 6 -16.82 -10.77 3.44
C ASP A 6 -15.42 -10.21 3.79
N VAL A 7 -14.76 -10.80 4.79
CA VAL A 7 -13.39 -10.40 5.21
C VAL A 7 -12.33 -10.88 4.21
N ARG A 8 -12.60 -11.95 3.46
CA ARG A 8 -11.65 -12.54 2.50
C ARG A 8 -11.39 -11.70 1.24
N MET A 9 -12.20 -10.67 0.99
CA MET A 9 -12.05 -9.81 -0.19
C MET A 9 -11.29 -8.51 0.06
N THR A 10 -10.68 -8.34 1.24
CA THR A 10 -9.87 -7.15 1.50
C THR A 10 -8.49 -7.29 0.86
N ALA A 11 -8.17 -6.39 -0.04
CA ALA A 11 -6.86 -6.32 -0.66
C ALA A 11 -6.10 -5.06 -0.20
N ALA A 12 -4.80 -5.21 0.04
CA ALA A 12 -3.90 -4.11 0.32
C ALA A 12 -3.10 -3.75 -0.93
N PHE A 13 -3.01 -2.48 -1.24
CA PHE A 13 -2.27 -1.96 -2.39
C PHE A 13 -1.23 -0.94 -1.93
N HIS A 14 -0.01 -1.06 -2.48
CA HIS A 14 1.04 -0.07 -2.37
C HIS A 14 1.23 0.61 -3.73
N ASP A 15 1.26 1.92 -3.69
CA ASP A 15 1.65 2.86 -4.76
C ASP A 15 0.78 3.01 -6.02
N VAL A 16 -0.27 2.26 -6.23
CA VAL A 16 -1.16 2.44 -7.39
C VAL A 16 -2.31 3.39 -7.04
N HIS A 17 -2.22 4.65 -7.47
CA HIS A 17 -3.15 5.72 -7.04
C HIS A 17 -4.59 5.54 -7.54
N GLU A 18 -4.77 5.02 -8.75
CA GLU A 18 -6.08 4.93 -9.38
C GLU A 18 -6.74 3.57 -9.20
N VAL A 19 -5.94 2.51 -9.13
CA VAL A 19 -6.44 1.12 -9.10
C VAL A 19 -7.22 0.80 -7.83
N PHE A 20 -6.87 1.40 -6.68
CA PHE A 20 -7.59 1.11 -5.43
C PHE A 20 -9.01 1.66 -5.44
N LEU A 21 -9.24 2.85 -6.03
CA LEU A 21 -10.58 3.42 -6.20
C LEU A 21 -11.41 2.62 -7.22
N ALA A 22 -10.79 2.24 -8.35
CA ALA A 22 -11.43 1.42 -9.37
C ALA A 22 -11.83 0.03 -8.83
N ARG A 23 -10.99 -0.59 -7.99
CA ARG A 23 -11.29 -1.87 -7.34
C ARG A 23 -12.42 -1.76 -6.34
N ALA A 24 -12.46 -0.70 -5.53
CA ALA A 24 -13.56 -0.44 -4.62
C ALA A 24 -14.88 -0.20 -5.39
N ALA A 25 -14.82 0.55 -6.50
CA ALA A 25 -15.96 0.75 -7.39
C ALA A 25 -16.45 -0.57 -8.05
N ALA A 26 -15.56 -1.55 -8.23
CA ALA A 26 -15.88 -2.90 -8.69
C ALA A 26 -16.39 -3.83 -7.58
N GLY A 27 -16.60 -3.32 -6.35
CA GLY A 27 -17.15 -4.06 -5.22
C GLY A 27 -16.12 -4.76 -4.33
N ALA A 28 -14.82 -4.59 -4.57
CA ALA A 28 -13.79 -5.10 -3.66
C ALA A 28 -13.60 -4.15 -2.46
N ARG A 29 -13.26 -4.71 -1.30
CA ARG A 29 -12.81 -3.93 -0.15
C ARG A 29 -11.31 -3.67 -0.26
N VAL A 30 -10.90 -2.41 -0.16
CA VAL A 30 -9.51 -2.01 -0.36
C VAL A 30 -9.00 -1.18 0.81
N ALA A 31 -7.91 -1.62 1.43
CA ALA A 31 -7.18 -0.87 2.45
C ALA A 31 -5.80 -0.49 1.90
N LYS A 32 -5.67 0.76 1.42
CA LYS A 32 -4.41 1.26 0.91
C LYS A 32 -3.55 1.80 2.04
N HIS A 33 -2.36 1.23 2.19
CA HIS A 33 -1.32 1.79 3.05
C HIS A 33 -0.37 2.67 2.22
N GLY A 34 -0.17 3.90 2.63
CA GLY A 34 0.63 4.84 1.85
C GLY A 34 1.19 6.01 2.66
N ASN A 35 2.06 6.79 2.02
CA ASN A 35 2.74 7.92 2.63
C ASN A 35 2.79 9.10 1.66
N ARG A 36 3.29 10.24 2.16
CA ARG A 36 3.75 11.36 1.34
C ARG A 36 5.04 10.97 0.62
N SER A 37 5.33 11.66 -0.47
CA SER A 37 6.60 11.47 -1.17
C SER A 37 7.80 11.77 -0.26
N VAL A 38 8.84 10.95 -0.40
CA VAL A 38 10.16 11.16 0.23
C VAL A 38 11.24 11.39 -0.83
N SER A 39 11.11 10.75 -1.99
CA SER A 39 12.11 10.77 -3.06
C SER A 39 11.53 11.07 -4.45
N SER A 40 10.21 11.17 -4.58
CA SER A 40 9.50 11.55 -5.81
C SER A 40 8.83 12.90 -5.68
N SER A 41 8.30 13.44 -6.77
CA SER A 41 7.61 14.74 -6.80
C SER A 41 6.25 14.71 -6.09
N CYS A 42 5.61 13.53 -5.98
CA CYS A 42 4.29 13.37 -5.38
C CYS A 42 4.09 11.95 -4.85
N GLY A 43 3.50 11.81 -3.68
CA GLY A 43 3.10 10.53 -3.10
C GLY A 43 1.58 10.37 -3.05
N SER A 44 1.11 9.16 -2.76
CA SER A 44 -0.33 8.87 -2.72
C SER A 44 -1.11 9.73 -1.72
N ALA A 45 -0.50 10.00 -0.57
CA ALA A 45 -1.11 10.85 0.43
C ALA A 45 -1.27 12.29 -0.05
N ASP A 46 -0.30 12.81 -0.81
CA ASP A 46 -0.33 14.18 -1.33
C ASP A 46 -1.50 14.38 -2.31
N VAL A 47 -1.73 13.41 -3.19
CA VAL A 47 -2.84 13.41 -4.16
C VAL A 47 -4.19 13.37 -3.44
N LEU A 48 -4.35 12.46 -2.48
CA LEU A 48 -5.61 12.29 -1.74
C LEU A 48 -5.94 13.52 -0.90
N GLU A 49 -4.94 14.12 -0.26
CA GLU A 49 -5.10 15.35 0.52
C GLU A 49 -5.50 16.53 -0.37
N ALA A 50 -4.88 16.67 -1.56
CA ALA A 50 -5.25 17.68 -2.54
C ALA A 50 -6.68 17.46 -3.07
N ALA A 51 -7.15 16.22 -3.14
CA ALA A 51 -8.53 15.87 -3.46
C ALA A 51 -9.52 16.07 -2.29
N GLY A 52 -9.07 16.55 -1.13
CA GLY A 52 -9.90 16.82 0.04
C GLY A 52 -10.15 15.61 0.95
N VAL A 53 -9.43 14.51 0.77
CA VAL A 53 -9.53 13.33 1.64
C VAL A 53 -8.85 13.62 2.98
N ASN A 54 -9.56 13.36 4.08
CA ASN A 54 -8.98 13.45 5.41
C ASN A 54 -8.04 12.27 5.68
N LEU A 55 -6.75 12.54 5.80
CA LEU A 55 -5.72 11.53 6.10
C LEU A 55 -5.55 11.28 7.61
N ASP A 56 -6.15 12.11 8.46
CA ASP A 56 -5.96 12.10 9.91
C ASP A 56 -7.00 11.21 10.62
N LEU A 57 -7.23 10.01 10.07
CA LEU A 57 -8.18 9.05 10.61
C LEU A 57 -7.49 8.05 11.55
N SER A 58 -8.23 7.61 12.60
CA SER A 58 -7.80 6.48 13.43
C SER A 58 -8.00 5.15 12.68
N ALA A 59 -7.38 4.07 13.18
CA ALA A 59 -7.55 2.74 12.61
C ALA A 59 -9.03 2.30 12.55
N GLU A 60 -9.81 2.59 13.62
CA GLU A 60 -11.24 2.29 13.68
C GLU A 60 -12.06 3.11 12.68
N GLN A 61 -11.65 4.37 12.43
CA GLN A 61 -12.31 5.20 11.43
C GLN A 61 -12.02 4.69 10.01
N VAL A 62 -10.77 4.28 9.73
CA VAL A 62 -10.42 3.68 8.44
C VAL A 62 -11.16 2.35 8.25
N ALA A 63 -11.24 1.50 9.27
CA ALA A 63 -12.02 0.25 9.20
C ALA A 63 -13.49 0.53 8.82
N ARG A 64 -14.13 1.52 9.47
CA ARG A 64 -15.50 1.93 9.10
C ARG A 64 -15.60 2.44 7.66
N CYS A 65 -14.59 3.12 7.14
CA CYS A 65 -14.57 3.52 5.72
C CYS A 65 -14.55 2.27 4.81
N VAL A 66 -13.67 1.31 5.09
CA VAL A 66 -13.60 0.06 4.31
C VAL A 66 -14.93 -0.71 4.37
N GLU A 67 -15.57 -0.76 5.53
CA GLU A 67 -16.88 -1.44 5.70
C GLU A 67 -18.02 -0.72 4.97
N SER A 68 -18.08 0.61 5.04
CA SER A 68 -19.23 1.38 4.57
C SER A 68 -19.14 1.79 3.10
N ILE A 69 -17.95 2.13 2.61
CA ILE A 69 -17.74 2.63 1.24
C ILE A 69 -16.74 1.79 0.43
N GLY A 70 -16.26 0.67 0.99
CA GLY A 70 -15.37 -0.26 0.31
C GLY A 70 -13.90 0.19 0.23
N VAL A 71 -13.55 1.37 0.72
CA VAL A 71 -12.18 1.90 0.61
C VAL A 71 -11.74 2.61 1.88
N GLY A 72 -10.46 2.41 2.26
CA GLY A 72 -9.83 3.13 3.35
C GLY A 72 -8.36 3.41 3.08
N PHE A 73 -7.88 4.56 3.54
CA PHE A 73 -6.47 4.94 3.41
C PHE A 73 -5.79 4.96 4.78
N LEU A 74 -4.74 4.16 4.90
CA LEU A 74 -3.92 4.02 6.11
C LEU A 74 -2.67 4.88 5.94
N PHE A 75 -2.71 6.10 6.47
CA PHE A 75 -1.59 7.03 6.39
C PHE A 75 -0.44 6.56 7.29
N ALA A 76 0.67 6.13 6.70
CA ALA A 76 1.77 5.46 7.38
C ALA A 76 2.28 6.16 8.65
N PRO A 77 2.45 7.51 8.71
CA PRO A 77 2.87 8.18 9.94
C PRO A 77 1.92 8.03 11.13
N LYS A 78 0.63 7.85 10.86
CA LYS A 78 -0.38 7.62 11.91
C LYS A 78 -0.35 6.19 12.47
N HIS A 79 -0.10 5.22 11.59
CA HIS A 79 -0.24 3.80 11.91
C HIS A 79 1.09 3.14 12.32
N HIS A 80 2.23 3.81 12.10
CA HIS A 80 3.56 3.35 12.48
C HIS A 80 4.26 4.35 13.40
N SER A 81 3.80 4.47 14.64
CA SER A 81 4.31 5.46 15.60
C SER A 81 5.82 5.36 15.85
N ALA A 82 6.40 4.16 15.79
CA ALA A 82 7.84 3.95 15.93
C ALA A 82 8.66 4.60 14.79
N MET A 83 8.09 4.74 13.60
CA MET A 83 8.74 5.35 12.44
C MET A 83 9.04 6.84 12.62
N ARG A 84 8.37 7.53 13.54
CA ARG A 84 8.62 8.95 13.84
C ARG A 84 10.08 9.25 14.14
N HIS A 85 10.79 8.29 14.75
CA HIS A 85 12.20 8.43 15.10
C HIS A 85 13.15 8.27 13.90
N ALA A 86 12.69 7.64 12.83
CA ALA A 86 13.47 7.40 11.62
C ALA A 86 13.19 8.43 10.50
N ILE A 87 12.10 9.22 10.60
CA ILE A 87 11.68 10.14 9.53
C ILE A 87 12.72 11.24 9.27
N GLY A 88 13.25 11.86 10.34
CA GLY A 88 14.27 12.92 10.21
C GLY A 88 15.49 12.44 9.45
N PRO A 89 16.23 11.43 9.97
CA PRO A 89 17.40 10.86 9.31
C PRO A 89 17.13 10.39 7.88
N ARG A 90 15.96 9.78 7.60
CA ARG A 90 15.59 9.35 6.24
C ARG A 90 15.45 10.51 5.27
N LYS A 91 14.83 11.62 5.70
CA LYS A 91 14.72 12.83 4.87
C LYS A 91 16.07 13.47 4.59
N GLU A 92 16.94 13.53 5.60
CA GLU A 92 18.29 14.09 5.45
C GLU A 92 19.16 13.27 4.49
N MET A 93 19.06 11.94 4.57
CA MET A 93 19.80 11.05 3.66
C MET A 93 19.32 11.13 2.21
N GLY A 94 18.02 11.36 1.96
CA GLY A 94 17.43 11.46 0.63
C GLY A 94 17.57 10.22 -0.25
N VAL A 95 17.88 9.05 0.35
CA VAL A 95 18.10 7.79 -0.37
C VAL A 95 17.07 6.73 0.03
N ARG A 96 16.92 5.73 -0.83
CA ARG A 96 16.13 4.54 -0.50
C ARG A 96 16.80 3.75 0.61
N THR A 97 16.03 3.31 1.58
CA THR A 97 16.51 2.56 2.74
C THR A 97 15.71 1.27 2.89
N LEU A 98 16.11 0.41 3.83
CA LEU A 98 15.38 -0.80 4.19
C LEU A 98 13.89 -0.52 4.50
N PHE A 99 13.55 0.65 5.02
CA PHE A 99 12.16 1.03 5.29
C PHE A 99 11.29 1.15 4.04
N ASN A 100 11.87 1.33 2.85
CA ASN A 100 11.12 1.30 1.60
C ASN A 100 10.66 -0.12 1.24
N LEU A 101 11.34 -1.15 1.77
CA LEU A 101 10.97 -2.55 1.61
C LEU A 101 10.08 -3.05 2.75
N LEU A 102 10.29 -2.55 3.97
CA LEU A 102 9.54 -3.00 5.15
C LEU A 102 8.12 -2.42 5.22
N GLY A 103 7.93 -1.18 4.73
CA GLY A 103 6.63 -0.52 4.76
C GLY A 103 5.49 -1.37 4.16
N PRO A 104 5.67 -1.88 2.95
CA PRO A 104 4.69 -2.76 2.30
C PRO A 104 4.36 -4.05 3.07
N LEU A 105 5.32 -4.58 3.82
CA LEU A 105 5.16 -5.82 4.59
C LEU A 105 4.38 -5.64 5.90
N THR A 106 4.12 -4.40 6.28
CA THR A 106 3.54 -4.05 7.58
C THR A 106 2.23 -3.29 7.46
N ASN A 107 1.44 -3.57 6.40
CA ASN A 107 0.11 -2.96 6.24
C ASN A 107 -0.77 -3.31 7.45
N PRO A 108 -1.23 -2.30 8.22
CA PRO A 108 -1.98 -2.56 9.47
C PRO A 108 -3.35 -3.19 9.25
N ALA A 109 -3.87 -3.20 8.03
CA ALA A 109 -5.14 -3.84 7.71
C ALA A 109 -5.08 -5.37 7.75
N GLY A 110 -3.86 -5.97 7.72
CA GLY A 110 -3.70 -7.43 7.74
C GLY A 110 -4.40 -8.13 6.57
N ALA A 111 -4.51 -7.47 5.41
CA ALA A 111 -5.23 -7.98 4.26
C ALA A 111 -4.59 -9.29 3.74
N PRO A 112 -5.38 -10.34 3.49
CA PRO A 112 -4.85 -11.62 3.01
C PRO A 112 -4.38 -11.55 1.55
N ASN A 113 -4.91 -10.59 0.79
CA ASN A 113 -4.58 -10.37 -0.61
C ASN A 113 -3.83 -9.04 -0.77
N GLN A 114 -2.77 -9.00 -1.58
CA GLN A 114 -1.95 -7.81 -1.72
C GLN A 114 -1.39 -7.66 -3.14
N VAL A 115 -1.37 -6.42 -3.63
CA VAL A 115 -0.53 -6.03 -4.78
C VAL A 115 0.56 -5.10 -4.25
N LEU A 116 1.80 -5.42 -4.57
CA LEU A 116 2.99 -4.72 -4.11
C LEU A 116 3.88 -4.40 -5.30
N GLY A 117 4.07 -3.12 -5.56
CA GLY A 117 5.08 -2.65 -6.50
C GLY A 117 6.46 -2.57 -5.87
N VAL A 118 7.48 -2.94 -6.63
CA VAL A 118 8.88 -2.87 -6.21
C VAL A 118 9.73 -2.11 -7.21
N PHE A 119 10.63 -1.30 -6.72
CA PHE A 119 11.48 -0.42 -7.52
C PHE A 119 12.61 -1.14 -8.26
N SER A 120 12.76 -2.45 -8.10
CA SER A 120 13.77 -3.26 -8.77
C SER A 120 13.36 -4.73 -8.78
N ALA A 121 13.53 -5.41 -9.91
CA ALA A 121 13.17 -6.81 -10.11
C ALA A 121 13.85 -7.77 -9.11
N GLN A 122 15.03 -7.43 -8.59
CA GLN A 122 15.71 -8.25 -7.57
C GLN A 122 14.90 -8.46 -6.28
N TRP A 123 13.88 -7.65 -6.03
CA TRP A 123 13.02 -7.74 -4.83
C TRP A 123 11.75 -8.55 -5.05
N LEU A 124 11.42 -8.95 -6.27
CA LEU A 124 10.21 -9.71 -6.59
C LEU A 124 10.12 -10.99 -5.75
N GLU A 125 11.07 -11.90 -5.93
CA GLU A 125 11.09 -13.21 -5.24
C GLU A 125 11.30 -13.09 -3.73
N PRO A 126 12.26 -12.29 -3.21
CA PRO A 126 12.43 -12.14 -1.77
C PRO A 126 11.18 -11.63 -1.06
N LEU A 127 10.50 -10.62 -1.60
CA LEU A 127 9.30 -10.05 -0.95
C LEU A 127 8.09 -10.97 -1.09
N ALA A 128 7.90 -11.63 -2.22
CA ALA A 128 6.86 -12.65 -2.37
C ALA A 128 7.04 -13.79 -1.34
N THR A 129 8.27 -14.24 -1.16
CA THR A 129 8.61 -15.27 -0.17
C THR A 129 8.32 -14.82 1.26
N VAL A 130 8.67 -13.58 1.61
CA VAL A 130 8.42 -13.03 2.94
C VAL A 130 6.92 -12.88 3.18
N LEU A 131 6.15 -12.34 2.23
CA LEU A 131 4.70 -12.19 2.35
C LEU A 131 3.99 -13.53 2.51
N GLY A 132 4.42 -14.57 1.79
CA GLY A 132 3.92 -15.92 1.99
C GLY A 132 4.19 -16.45 3.41
N LYS A 133 5.40 -16.21 3.95
CA LYS A 133 5.73 -16.57 5.35
C LYS A 133 4.96 -15.77 6.39
N LEU A 134 4.54 -14.55 6.05
CA LEU A 134 3.70 -13.71 6.90
C LEU A 134 2.22 -14.08 6.84
N GLY A 135 1.84 -15.08 6.03
CA GLY A 135 0.48 -15.62 5.97
C GLY A 135 -0.42 -14.95 4.91
N SER A 136 0.15 -14.24 3.95
CA SER A 136 -0.63 -13.75 2.81
C SER A 136 -1.14 -14.90 1.95
N GLU A 137 -2.39 -14.82 1.49
CA GLU A 137 -3.03 -15.86 0.66
C GLU A 137 -2.74 -15.67 -0.83
N HIS A 138 -2.92 -14.44 -1.35
CA HIS A 138 -2.64 -14.09 -2.74
C HIS A 138 -1.85 -12.79 -2.80
N VAL A 139 -0.67 -12.84 -3.41
CA VAL A 139 0.21 -11.69 -3.55
C VAL A 139 0.67 -11.57 -4.99
N LEU A 140 0.56 -10.36 -5.52
CA LEU A 140 1.24 -9.96 -6.74
C LEU A 140 2.35 -8.99 -6.37
N VAL A 141 3.61 -9.38 -6.53
CA VAL A 141 4.76 -8.49 -6.42
C VAL A 141 5.17 -8.13 -7.84
N VAL A 142 5.17 -6.84 -8.18
CA VAL A 142 5.32 -6.40 -9.58
C VAL A 142 6.44 -5.38 -9.74
N HIS A 143 7.10 -5.45 -10.91
CA HIS A 143 8.08 -4.49 -11.38
C HIS A 143 7.99 -4.39 -12.90
N ALA A 144 7.86 -3.20 -13.44
CA ALA A 144 7.79 -2.98 -14.88
C ALA A 144 9.18 -2.71 -15.49
N ASP A 145 9.40 -3.15 -16.73
CA ASP A 145 10.68 -3.02 -17.41
C ASP A 145 11.05 -1.56 -17.73
N ASP A 146 10.07 -0.64 -17.70
CA ASP A 146 10.29 0.81 -17.78
C ASP A 146 10.74 1.45 -16.45
N GLY A 147 10.88 0.63 -15.39
CA GLY A 147 11.34 1.04 -14.07
C GLY A 147 10.25 1.48 -13.10
N LEU A 148 8.97 1.36 -13.51
CA LEU A 148 7.85 1.62 -12.61
C LEU A 148 7.69 0.48 -11.60
N ASP A 149 7.36 0.83 -10.37
CA ASP A 149 6.94 -0.08 -9.33
C ASP A 149 5.41 -0.33 -9.38
N GLU A 150 4.88 -0.48 -10.60
CA GLU A 150 3.47 -0.64 -10.92
C GLU A 150 3.29 -1.63 -12.10
N ILE A 151 2.04 -1.98 -12.39
CA ILE A 151 1.69 -2.68 -13.64
C ILE A 151 1.65 -1.64 -14.75
N SER A 152 2.67 -1.63 -15.60
CA SER A 152 2.77 -0.70 -16.72
C SER A 152 1.82 -1.07 -17.87
N ILE A 153 1.21 -0.06 -18.50
CA ILE A 153 0.48 -0.22 -19.76
C ILE A 153 1.39 -0.01 -20.96
N GLY A 154 2.60 0.51 -20.77
CA GLY A 154 3.54 0.86 -21.84
C GLY A 154 4.70 -0.12 -22.00
N SER A 155 4.93 -1.01 -21.02
CA SER A 155 6.02 -1.99 -21.04
C SER A 155 5.61 -3.31 -20.41
N ALA A 156 6.46 -4.32 -20.55
CA ALA A 156 6.24 -5.59 -19.85
C ALA A 156 6.38 -5.40 -18.33
N THR A 157 5.59 -6.15 -17.57
CA THR A 157 5.62 -6.18 -16.11
C THR A 157 5.91 -7.61 -15.66
N GLN A 158 6.90 -7.77 -14.82
CA GLN A 158 7.28 -9.02 -14.18
C GLN A 158 6.55 -9.17 -12.84
#